data_94f4571e124bc6ac1aaf417ed023f6f7
#
_entry.id   94f4571e124bc6ac1aaf417ed023f6f7
#
_cell.length_a   1.000
_cell.length_b   1.000
_cell.length_c   1.000
_cell.angle_alpha   90.00
_cell.angle_beta   90.00
_cell.angle_gamma   90.00
#
_symmetry.space_group_name_H-M   'P 1'
#
loop_
_entity.id
_entity.type
_entity.pdbx_description
1 polymer ?
#
loop_
_entity_poly.entity_id
_entity_poly.type
_entity_poly.pdbx_seq_one_letter_code
_entity_poly.pdbx_strand_id
1 'polypeptide(L)'
;MLFRSDLRERVVRLFGKGSKERVVPVGRLAAESLREYLSDGARSGLEPAAWRSVGDRTAVFLTNTGRRLNRQKAWAVVRKAGALAGIEGEMSPHVLRHTCATHMLEHGADLRIVQEMLGHATISTTQIYTKVSQERLLTVYRSAHPRATT
;
A
#
# COMPACT_ATOMS: atom_id res chain seq x y z
N MET A 1 -12.38 1.57 -8.47
CA MET A 1 -12.00 1.88 -7.08
C MET A 1 -11.35 3.24 -7.11
N LEU A 2 -12.07 4.28 -6.70
CA LEU A 2 -11.51 5.63 -6.62
C LEU A 2 -10.41 5.62 -5.55
N PHE A 3 -9.21 5.96 -5.97
CA PHE A 3 -8.07 6.11 -5.07
C PHE A 3 -8.27 7.40 -4.27
N ARG A 4 -8.93 7.28 -3.12
CA ARG A 4 -9.04 8.37 -2.13
C ARG A 4 -7.84 8.28 -1.19
N SER A 5 -6.68 8.66 -1.68
CA SER A 5 -5.48 8.70 -0.87
C SER A 5 -5.00 10.11 -0.75
N ASP A 6 -4.60 10.50 0.43
CA ASP A 6 -3.93 11.76 0.66
C ASP A 6 -2.42 11.52 0.77
N LEU A 7 -1.71 11.75 -0.32
CA LEU A 7 -0.26 11.60 -0.33
C LEU A 7 0.47 12.73 0.41
N ARG A 8 -0.20 13.84 0.71
CA ARG A 8 0.37 14.89 1.57
C ARG A 8 0.40 14.41 3.01
N GLU A 9 -0.73 13.83 3.47
CA GLU A 9 -0.83 13.18 4.78
C GLU A 9 -0.15 11.80 4.81
N ARG A 10 0.36 11.31 3.69
CA ARG A 10 1.00 10.00 3.54
C ARG A 10 0.10 8.85 3.98
N VAL A 11 -1.14 8.87 3.57
CA VAL A 11 -2.12 7.81 3.84
C VAL A 11 -2.77 7.30 2.57
N VAL A 12 -3.06 6.01 2.56
CA VAL A 12 -3.76 5.32 1.47
C VAL A 12 -5.02 4.68 2.03
N ARG A 13 -6.16 4.95 1.37
CA ARG A 13 -7.44 4.30 1.70
C ARG A 13 -7.63 3.07 0.84
N LEU A 14 -7.77 1.93 1.49
CA LEU A 14 -7.95 0.64 0.85
C LEU A 14 -9.35 0.10 1.15
N PHE A 15 -9.99 -0.48 0.14
CA PHE A 15 -11.27 -1.16 0.29
C PHE A 15 -11.04 -2.67 0.21
N GLY A 16 -11.34 -3.36 1.31
CA GLY A 16 -11.22 -4.80 1.43
C GLY A 16 -12.51 -5.55 1.10
N LYS A 17 -12.54 -6.85 1.40
CA LYS A 17 -13.73 -7.71 1.27
C LYS A 17 -14.87 -7.14 2.13
N GLY A 18 -16.09 -7.10 1.56
CA GLY A 18 -17.28 -6.54 2.25
C GLY A 18 -17.28 -5.02 2.32
N SER A 19 -16.63 -4.33 1.37
CA SER A 19 -16.55 -2.85 1.30
C SER A 19 -15.98 -2.19 2.55
N LYS A 20 -15.27 -2.94 3.39
CA LYS A 20 -14.60 -2.38 4.57
C LYS A 20 -13.44 -1.48 4.14
N GLU A 21 -13.54 -0.22 4.48
CA GLU A 21 -12.47 0.75 4.27
C GLU A 21 -11.42 0.62 5.36
N ARG A 22 -10.16 0.76 4.99
CA ARG A 22 -9.04 0.91 5.93
C ARG A 22 -8.08 1.97 5.45
N VAL A 23 -7.49 2.69 6.39
CA VAL A 23 -6.44 3.66 6.14
C VAL A 23 -5.11 3.05 6.51
N VAL A 24 -4.15 3.12 5.59
CA VAL A 24 -2.81 2.56 5.78
C VAL A 24 -1.80 3.69 5.59
N PRO A 25 -0.85 3.88 6.51
CA PRO A 25 0.23 4.83 6.35
C PRO A 25 1.18 4.41 5.22
N VAL A 26 1.78 5.39 4.58
CA VAL A 26 2.77 5.21 3.51
C VAL A 26 4.06 5.91 3.92
N GLY A 27 5.18 5.20 3.85
CA GLY A 27 6.49 5.77 4.11
C GLY A 27 6.83 6.90 3.12
N ARG A 28 7.74 7.79 3.51
CA ARG A 28 8.11 8.98 2.73
C ARG A 28 8.55 8.61 1.32
N LEU A 29 9.50 7.70 1.16
CA LEU A 29 10.03 7.28 -0.13
C LEU A 29 8.95 6.64 -1.02
N ALA A 30 8.05 5.84 -0.44
CA ALA A 30 6.95 5.24 -1.18
C ALA A 30 5.92 6.29 -1.64
N ALA A 31 5.67 7.32 -0.82
CA ALA A 31 4.79 8.43 -1.19
C ALA A 31 5.41 9.30 -2.30
N GLU A 32 6.71 9.53 -2.25
CA GLU A 32 7.46 10.25 -3.30
C GLU A 32 7.44 9.49 -4.62
N SER A 33 7.80 8.20 -4.61
CA SER A 33 7.74 7.34 -5.80
C SER A 33 6.33 7.23 -6.38
N LEU A 34 5.31 7.21 -5.53
CA LEU A 34 3.92 7.18 -5.97
C LEU A 34 3.48 8.52 -6.60
N ARG A 35 3.93 9.66 -6.05
CA ARG A 35 3.69 10.97 -6.67
C ARG A 35 4.36 11.07 -8.03
N GLU A 36 5.63 10.66 -8.13
CA GLU A 36 6.38 10.62 -9.38
C GLU A 36 5.68 9.74 -10.43
N TYR A 37 5.25 8.53 -10.03
CA TYR A 37 4.51 7.64 -10.91
C TYR A 37 3.16 8.23 -11.38
N LEU A 38 2.47 9.00 -10.54
CA LEU A 38 1.18 9.62 -10.85
C LEU A 38 1.33 10.97 -11.57
N SER A 39 2.52 11.58 -11.56
CA SER A 39 2.81 12.79 -12.30
C SER A 39 2.92 12.52 -13.80
N ASP A 40 3.11 13.60 -14.57
CA ASP A 40 3.15 13.52 -16.02
C ASP A 40 4.32 12.65 -16.51
N GLY A 41 4.01 11.68 -17.36
CA GLY A 41 4.97 10.84 -18.07
C GLY A 41 4.92 9.35 -17.67
N ALA A 42 4.93 8.98 -16.40
CA ALA A 42 5.02 7.55 -16.04
C ALA A 42 3.68 6.82 -16.20
N ARG A 43 2.67 7.19 -15.39
CA ARG A 43 1.35 6.55 -15.50
C ARG A 43 0.62 6.95 -16.79
N SER A 44 0.68 8.22 -17.17
CA SER A 44 0.05 8.73 -18.38
C SER A 44 0.61 8.07 -19.65
N GLY A 45 1.91 7.77 -19.68
CA GLY A 45 2.54 7.01 -20.75
C GLY A 45 2.04 5.55 -20.90
N LEU A 46 1.33 5.02 -19.88
CA LEU A 46 0.71 3.69 -19.91
C LEU A 46 -0.79 3.74 -20.25
N GLU A 47 -1.38 4.92 -20.40
CA GLU A 47 -2.80 5.06 -20.70
C GLU A 47 -3.08 4.67 -22.17
N PRO A 48 -4.09 3.81 -22.42
CA PRO A 48 -4.43 3.41 -23.77
C PRO A 48 -5.27 4.51 -24.44
N ALA A 49 -5.26 4.54 -25.77
CA ALA A 49 -6.12 5.45 -26.55
C ALA A 49 -7.62 5.27 -26.22
N ALA A 50 -8.02 4.05 -25.87
CA ALA A 50 -9.38 3.73 -25.41
C ALA A 50 -9.36 2.74 -24.24
N TRP A 51 -10.07 3.09 -23.17
CA TRP A 51 -10.18 2.25 -21.99
C TRP A 51 -11.15 1.09 -22.21
N ARG A 52 -10.74 -0.12 -21.85
CA ARG A 52 -11.60 -1.31 -21.97
C ARG A 52 -12.64 -1.41 -20.87
N SER A 53 -12.36 -0.82 -19.71
CA SER A 53 -13.29 -0.81 -18.58
C SER A 53 -13.09 0.40 -17.68
N VAL A 54 -14.12 0.73 -16.90
CA VAL A 54 -14.03 1.75 -15.84
C VAL A 54 -12.98 1.33 -14.79
N GLY A 55 -12.87 0.03 -14.52
CA GLY A 55 -11.89 -0.50 -13.57
C GLY A 55 -10.44 -0.29 -14.01
N ASP A 56 -10.15 -0.35 -15.30
CA ASP A 56 -8.82 -0.04 -15.84
C ASP A 56 -8.53 1.47 -15.72
N ARG A 57 -9.49 2.31 -16.14
CA ARG A 57 -9.37 3.78 -16.09
C ARG A 57 -9.12 4.30 -14.67
N THR A 58 -9.80 3.74 -13.67
CA THR A 58 -9.70 4.17 -12.27
C THR A 58 -8.60 3.46 -11.48
N ALA A 59 -7.86 2.55 -12.11
CA ALA A 59 -6.75 1.87 -11.46
C ALA A 59 -5.56 2.82 -11.23
N VAL A 60 -4.95 2.73 -10.07
CA VAL A 60 -3.68 3.43 -9.79
C VAL A 60 -2.58 2.83 -10.64
N PHE A 61 -2.35 1.54 -10.52
CA PHE A 61 -1.28 0.86 -11.24
C PHE A 61 -1.80 0.21 -12.53
N LEU A 62 -1.13 0.54 -13.61
CA LEU A 62 -1.41 0.01 -14.94
C LEU A 62 -0.31 -0.96 -15.38
N THR A 63 -0.69 -1.85 -16.26
CA THR A 63 0.26 -2.66 -17.03
C THR A 63 0.73 -1.86 -18.26
N ASN A 64 1.77 -2.32 -18.93
CA ASN A 64 2.22 -1.78 -20.22
C ASN A 64 1.17 -1.80 -21.36
N THR A 65 0.07 -2.49 -21.15
CA THR A 65 -1.07 -2.54 -22.09
C THR A 65 -2.26 -1.70 -21.61
N GLY A 66 -2.06 -0.79 -20.65
CA GLY A 66 -3.08 0.11 -20.13
C GLY A 66 -4.18 -0.57 -19.31
N ARG A 67 -3.96 -1.79 -18.83
CA ARG A 67 -4.91 -2.52 -17.99
C ARG A 67 -4.55 -2.42 -16.53
N ARG A 68 -5.56 -2.51 -15.67
CA ARG A 68 -5.35 -2.61 -14.23
C ARG A 68 -4.35 -3.71 -13.88
N LEU A 69 -3.35 -3.39 -13.07
CA LEU A 69 -2.40 -4.35 -12.55
C LEU A 69 -3.14 -5.39 -11.70
N ASN A 70 -3.05 -6.66 -12.09
CA ASN A 70 -3.64 -7.76 -11.35
C ASN A 70 -2.67 -8.32 -10.29
N ARG A 71 -3.18 -9.19 -9.41
CA ARG A 71 -2.41 -9.78 -8.32
C ARG A 71 -1.15 -10.53 -8.81
N GLN A 72 -1.27 -11.31 -9.88
CA GLN A 72 -0.14 -12.09 -10.41
C GLN A 72 0.97 -11.20 -10.95
N LYS A 73 0.59 -10.15 -11.71
CA LYS A 73 1.56 -9.18 -12.22
C LYS A 73 2.20 -8.34 -11.12
N ALA A 74 1.43 -7.94 -10.10
CA ALA A 74 1.98 -7.26 -8.94
C ALA A 74 3.01 -8.13 -8.20
N TRP A 75 2.71 -9.42 -8.06
CA TRP A 75 3.63 -10.39 -7.48
C TRP A 75 4.92 -10.53 -8.30
N ALA A 76 4.81 -10.63 -9.62
CA ALA A 76 5.95 -10.69 -10.52
C ALA A 76 6.84 -9.43 -10.46
N VAL A 77 6.22 -8.24 -10.31
CA VAL A 77 6.96 -6.97 -10.12
C VAL A 77 7.77 -7.02 -8.82
N VAL A 78 7.18 -7.46 -7.71
CA VAL A 78 7.87 -7.55 -6.42
C VAL A 78 9.04 -8.54 -6.49
N ARG A 79 8.85 -9.72 -7.09
CA ARG A 79 9.92 -10.69 -7.31
C ARG A 79 11.09 -10.11 -8.12
N LYS A 80 10.75 -9.48 -9.25
CA LYS A 80 11.76 -8.86 -10.11
C LYS A 80 12.54 -7.78 -9.37
N ALA A 81 11.87 -6.94 -8.59
CA ALA A 81 12.51 -5.91 -7.80
C ALA A 81 13.45 -6.51 -6.73
N GLY A 82 13.04 -7.58 -6.05
CA GLY A 82 13.88 -8.31 -5.10
C GLY A 82 15.14 -8.87 -5.75
N ALA A 83 15.00 -9.51 -6.91
CA ALA A 83 16.13 -10.07 -7.65
C ALA A 83 17.12 -8.98 -8.11
N LEU A 84 16.61 -7.83 -8.61
CA LEU A 84 17.44 -6.69 -8.99
C LEU A 84 18.17 -6.05 -7.81
N ALA A 85 17.58 -6.11 -6.62
CA ALA A 85 18.19 -5.63 -5.37
C ALA A 85 19.17 -6.62 -4.74
N GLY A 86 19.41 -7.78 -5.37
CA GLY A 86 20.31 -8.82 -4.84
C GLY A 86 19.80 -9.47 -3.56
N ILE A 87 18.50 -9.45 -3.30
CA ILE A 87 17.91 -10.06 -2.11
C ILE A 87 17.88 -11.58 -2.33
N GLU A 88 18.60 -12.29 -1.45
CA GLU A 88 18.58 -13.75 -1.44
C GLU A 88 17.21 -14.28 -0.98
N GLY A 89 16.74 -15.33 -1.64
CA GLY A 89 15.47 -15.97 -1.35
C GLY A 89 14.29 -15.40 -2.16
N GLU A 90 13.10 -15.92 -1.89
CA GLU A 90 11.91 -15.59 -2.65
C GLU A 90 11.23 -14.31 -2.10
N MET A 91 11.43 -13.18 -2.76
CA MET A 91 10.72 -11.95 -2.43
C MET A 91 9.27 -12.00 -2.92
N SER A 92 8.32 -11.80 -2.03
CA SER A 92 6.90 -11.76 -2.36
C SER A 92 6.16 -10.68 -1.55
N PRO A 93 4.94 -10.29 -1.95
CA PRO A 93 4.12 -9.38 -1.15
C PRO A 93 3.84 -9.89 0.26
N HIS A 94 3.78 -11.21 0.47
CA HIS A 94 3.61 -11.81 1.80
C HIS A 94 4.85 -11.66 2.66
N VAL A 95 6.03 -11.85 2.08
CA VAL A 95 7.32 -11.61 2.77
C VAL A 95 7.43 -10.16 3.18
N LEU A 96 7.19 -9.20 2.27
CA LEU A 96 7.21 -7.77 2.59
C LEU A 96 6.25 -7.41 3.72
N ARG A 97 5.05 -7.98 3.69
CA ARG A 97 4.04 -7.79 4.73
C ARG A 97 4.51 -8.34 6.08
N HIS A 98 5.07 -9.54 6.09
CA HIS A 98 5.60 -10.16 7.31
C HIS A 98 6.77 -9.36 7.87
N THR A 99 7.72 -8.97 7.04
CA THR A 99 8.85 -8.13 7.43
C THR A 99 8.38 -6.80 8.02
N CYS A 100 7.40 -6.14 7.40
CA CYS A 100 6.82 -4.90 7.94
C CYS A 100 6.21 -5.13 9.33
N ALA A 101 5.44 -6.21 9.51
CA ALA A 101 4.84 -6.56 10.80
C ALA A 101 5.91 -6.81 11.87
N THR A 102 6.91 -7.63 11.55
CA THR A 102 8.00 -7.99 12.46
C THR A 102 8.77 -6.75 12.89
N HIS A 103 9.21 -5.91 11.96
CA HIS A 103 9.93 -4.68 12.27
C HIS A 103 9.13 -3.74 13.17
N MET A 104 7.83 -3.58 12.92
CA MET A 104 7.00 -2.73 13.76
C MET A 104 6.89 -3.28 15.19
N LEU A 105 6.72 -4.58 15.35
CA LEU A 105 6.64 -5.22 16.67
C LEU A 105 7.96 -5.14 17.42
N GLU A 106 9.09 -5.38 16.77
CA GLU A 106 10.43 -5.26 17.33
C GLU A 106 10.74 -3.84 17.81
N HIS A 107 10.14 -2.83 17.17
CA HIS A 107 10.27 -1.42 17.57
C HIS A 107 9.14 -0.96 18.50
N GLY A 108 8.46 -1.89 19.17
CA GLY A 108 7.51 -1.61 20.22
C GLY A 108 6.11 -1.20 19.78
N ALA A 109 5.76 -1.42 18.51
CA ALA A 109 4.37 -1.21 18.08
C ALA A 109 3.43 -2.21 18.75
N ASP A 110 2.26 -1.74 19.17
CA ASP A 110 1.21 -2.60 19.71
C ASP A 110 0.72 -3.60 18.67
N LEU A 111 0.66 -4.88 19.05
CA LEU A 111 0.26 -5.98 18.17
C LEU A 111 -1.11 -5.74 17.53
N ARG A 112 -2.06 -5.18 18.28
CA ARG A 112 -3.41 -4.89 17.80
C ARG A 112 -3.40 -3.84 16.70
N ILE A 113 -2.58 -2.80 16.83
CA ILE A 113 -2.41 -1.75 15.82
C ILE A 113 -1.79 -2.33 14.54
N VAL A 114 -0.78 -3.19 14.67
CA VAL A 114 -0.18 -3.89 13.53
C VAL A 114 -1.19 -4.80 12.82
N GLN A 115 -2.00 -5.54 13.56
CA GLN A 115 -3.08 -6.37 13.02
C GLN A 115 -4.14 -5.55 12.29
N GLU A 116 -4.56 -4.42 12.85
CA GLU A 116 -5.52 -3.50 12.22
C GLU A 116 -4.97 -2.93 10.91
N MET A 117 -3.72 -2.46 10.91
CA MET A 117 -3.04 -1.93 9.72
C MET A 117 -2.95 -2.98 8.62
N LEU A 118 -2.61 -4.21 8.99
CA LEU A 118 -2.51 -5.32 8.05
C LEU A 118 -3.87 -5.89 7.65
N GLY A 119 -4.94 -5.58 8.37
CA GLY A 119 -6.31 -6.01 8.08
C GLY A 119 -6.56 -7.48 8.36
N HIS A 120 -6.06 -8.00 9.47
CA HIS A 120 -6.43 -9.31 9.98
C HIS A 120 -7.90 -9.29 10.42
N ALA A 121 -8.73 -10.13 9.79
CA ALA A 121 -10.21 -10.07 9.87
C ALA A 121 -10.83 -10.66 11.16
N THR A 122 -10.04 -10.98 12.17
CA THR A 122 -10.48 -11.79 13.31
C THR A 122 -10.87 -11.02 14.59
N ILE A 123 -10.93 -9.71 14.54
CA ILE A 123 -11.52 -8.97 15.66
C ILE A 123 -12.81 -8.32 15.18
N SER A 124 -13.93 -8.88 15.65
CA SER A 124 -15.29 -8.40 15.39
C SER A 124 -15.50 -7.06 16.11
N THR A 125 -15.05 -5.99 15.51
CA THR A 125 -15.55 -4.68 15.86
C THR A 125 -15.55 -3.84 14.60
N THR A 126 -16.72 -3.43 14.18
CA THR A 126 -16.94 -2.34 13.24
C THR A 126 -16.42 -1.07 13.94
N GLN A 127 -15.11 -0.93 14.07
CA GLN A 127 -14.52 0.33 14.49
C GLN A 127 -14.64 1.27 13.32
N ILE A 128 -15.55 2.23 13.46
CA ILE A 128 -15.60 3.42 12.62
C ILE A 128 -14.21 4.05 12.74
N TYR A 129 -13.46 4.09 11.64
CA TYR A 129 -12.17 4.78 11.57
C TYR A 129 -12.40 6.26 11.84
N THR A 130 -12.28 6.66 13.08
CA THR A 130 -12.32 8.06 13.49
C THR A 130 -10.99 8.74 13.15
N LYS A 131 -11.00 10.07 13.06
CA LYS A 131 -9.77 10.85 12.88
C LYS A 131 -8.73 10.53 13.97
N VAL A 132 -9.17 10.31 15.18
CA VAL A 132 -8.32 9.94 16.35
C VAL A 132 -7.63 8.59 16.15
N SER A 133 -8.32 7.58 15.58
CA SER A 133 -7.70 6.28 15.28
C SER A 133 -6.66 6.35 14.15
N GLN A 134 -6.87 7.25 13.18
CA GLN A 134 -5.90 7.49 12.11
C GLN A 134 -4.64 8.17 12.62
N GLU A 135 -4.78 9.18 13.47
CA GLU A 135 -3.65 9.89 14.10
C GLU A 135 -2.81 8.94 14.97
N ARG A 136 -3.47 8.09 15.76
CA ARG A 136 -2.79 7.07 16.56
C ARG A 136 -2.01 6.06 15.68
N LEU A 137 -2.61 5.59 14.61
CA LEU A 137 -1.98 4.66 13.67
C LEU A 137 -0.76 5.30 12.98
N LEU A 138 -0.86 6.56 12.57
CA LEU A 138 0.25 7.32 12.00
C LEU A 138 1.38 7.53 13.02
N THR A 139 1.04 7.83 14.27
CA THR A 139 2.03 8.01 15.35
C THR A 139 2.81 6.73 15.59
N VAL A 140 2.12 5.60 15.76
CA VAL A 140 2.75 4.29 15.94
C VAL A 140 3.59 3.90 14.73
N TYR A 141 3.09 4.13 13.52
CA TYR A 141 3.84 3.86 12.30
C TYR A 141 5.13 4.70 12.24
N ARG A 142 5.06 5.99 12.56
CA ARG A 142 6.22 6.89 12.55
C ARG A 142 7.28 6.52 13.61
N SER A 143 6.86 6.04 14.76
CA SER A 143 7.78 5.64 15.83
C SER A 143 8.41 4.27 15.62
N ALA A 144 7.68 3.33 14.99
CA ALA A 144 8.09 1.94 14.93
C ALA A 144 8.55 1.44 13.54
N HIS A 145 8.23 2.15 12.46
CA HIS A 145 8.63 1.69 11.13
C HIS A 145 9.95 2.33 10.68
N PRO A 146 10.99 1.54 10.31
CA PRO A 146 12.33 2.05 9.99
C PRO A 146 12.38 3.11 8.88
N ARG A 147 11.43 3.05 7.94
CA ARG A 147 11.34 3.99 6.80
C ARG A 147 10.20 5.01 6.92
N ALA A 148 9.68 5.24 8.12
CA ALA A 148 8.61 6.23 8.31
C ALA A 148 9.15 7.66 8.28
N THR A 149 10.38 7.86 8.75
CA THR A 149 11.04 9.16 8.94
C THR A 149 12.21 9.39 7.99
N THR A 150 12.79 8.35 7.44
CA THR A 150 13.90 8.44 6.46
C THR A 150 13.44 8.82 5.08
#